data_0514cd54cad0a147838b2a2538d99a33
#
_entry.id   0514cd54cad0a147838b2a2538d99a33
#
_cell.length_a   1.000
_cell.length_b   1.000
_cell.length_c   1.000
_cell.angle_alpha   90.00
_cell.angle_beta   90.00
_cell.angle_gamma   90.00
#
_symmetry.space_group_name_H-M   'P 1'
#
loop_
_entity.id
_entity.type
_entity.pdbx_description
1 polymer ?
#
loop_
_entity_poly.entity_id
_entity_poly.type
_entity_poly.pdbx_seq_one_letter_code
_entity_poly.pdbx_strand_id
1 'polypeptide(L)'
;MSRVFDKSISEKYSKYFSSIGELTASFVEYSLAQSEPVQDQEKKFQPWDTGKVGVPLAWSRKSNTIFVDHTDTHTLVVGPTGSKKSRLVVMPSIRILGSAGESMIISDPKAEIYNRTASYLEQNGYRVFVLNLRSPMHGQRWNPLTIPFEFYSHGEIDKAYEFVNDIAENLIQTEKSVREPFWDNSAGSFFFGLALLLFKYCHEHGLDSTYVHMGNIIELRNVLLSVPYQRNRLWAYAKSDQIIAAALIGTIETASDTKAGILSTFDQKVRMFSIQPNLLDMLSTNDFDMNRIGAVPTAVFLIVPDEKTGYHSLVSLFIKQSYEYMIFNAQLEAERDGIHTGVLKNRVNYILDEFSSLPTIRDFPAMVTAARSRNIRFTLIIQSKHQLIQRYRDETETIQTNCNNWIFLTSR
;
A
#
# COMPACT_ATOMS: atom_id res chain seq x y z
N MET A 1 35.08 9.45 11.37
CA MET A 1 35.47 9.82 10.00
C MET A 1 34.55 10.90 9.52
N SER A 2 35.06 12.11 9.54
CA SER A 2 34.39 13.36 9.27
C SER A 2 34.42 13.69 7.78
N ARG A 3 33.32 13.94 7.20
CA ARG A 3 33.01 14.82 6.07
C ARG A 3 31.66 14.39 5.50
N VAL A 4 30.61 14.96 6.01
CA VAL A 4 29.31 14.93 5.36
C VAL A 4 28.71 16.31 5.60
N PHE A 5 29.03 17.18 4.74
CA PHE A 5 28.36 18.32 4.15
C PHE A 5 29.46 19.15 3.49
N ASP A 6 29.55 19.02 2.19
CA ASP A 6 30.36 19.93 1.39
C ASP A 6 29.70 21.30 1.48
N LYS A 7 30.44 22.32 1.92
CA LYS A 7 29.97 23.69 2.04
C LYS A 7 29.39 24.23 0.73
N SER A 8 29.85 23.70 -0.41
CA SER A 8 29.37 24.09 -1.75
C SER A 8 27.93 23.67 -2.03
N ILE A 9 27.47 22.56 -1.40
CA ILE A 9 26.08 22.12 -1.49
C ILE A 9 25.19 22.98 -0.60
N SER A 10 25.68 23.35 0.58
CA SER A 10 24.97 24.24 1.52
C SER A 10 24.70 25.63 0.90
N GLU A 11 25.66 26.20 0.23
CA GLU A 11 25.51 27.53 -0.41
C GLU A 11 24.61 27.52 -1.65
N LYS A 12 24.58 26.42 -2.40
CA LYS A 12 23.72 26.27 -3.60
C LYS A 12 22.25 26.07 -3.24
N TYR A 13 21.96 25.49 -2.10
CA TYR A 13 20.59 25.24 -1.61
C TYR A 13 20.10 26.25 -0.57
N SER A 14 20.98 27.14 -0.03
CA SER A 14 20.58 28.20 0.91
C SER A 14 19.59 29.19 0.31
N LYS A 15 19.54 29.34 -1.03
CA LYS A 15 18.51 30.13 -1.75
C LYS A 15 17.11 29.49 -1.71
N TYR A 16 17.00 28.18 -1.43
CA TYR A 16 15.72 27.48 -1.28
C TYR A 16 15.22 27.43 0.17
N PHE A 17 16.06 27.76 1.15
CA PHE A 17 15.72 27.84 2.55
C PHE A 17 15.63 29.31 2.97
N SER A 18 14.51 29.93 2.64
CA SER A 18 14.34 31.38 2.81
C SER A 18 14.20 31.85 4.27
N SER A 19 14.20 30.99 5.25
CA SER A 19 14.50 31.36 6.64
C SER A 19 14.75 30.10 7.49
N ILE A 20 15.97 29.97 7.99
CA ILE A 20 16.32 28.96 9.01
C ILE A 20 15.41 29.10 10.24
N GLY A 21 14.90 30.29 10.54
CA GLY A 21 14.01 30.57 11.68
C GLY A 21 12.62 29.95 11.55
N GLU A 22 12.04 29.89 10.34
CA GLU A 22 10.72 29.25 10.12
C GLU A 22 10.82 27.74 10.07
N LEU A 23 11.92 27.19 9.56
CA LEU A 23 12.18 25.76 9.59
C LEU A 23 12.41 25.24 11.02
N THR A 24 13.16 25.98 11.85
CA THR A 24 13.42 25.56 13.24
C THR A 24 12.18 25.59 14.12
N ALA A 25 11.17 26.39 13.80
CA ALA A 25 9.91 26.42 14.55
C ALA A 25 9.06 25.15 14.41
N SER A 26 9.27 24.37 13.35
CA SER A 26 8.58 23.08 13.12
C SER A 26 9.35 21.86 13.60
N PHE A 27 10.62 22.01 14.04
CA PHE A 27 11.45 20.90 14.48
C PHE A 27 11.34 20.66 15.98
N VAL A 28 11.33 19.38 16.35
CA VAL A 28 11.43 18.92 17.73
C VAL A 28 12.79 18.25 17.95
N GLU A 29 13.49 18.67 18.99
CA GLU A 29 14.78 18.12 19.35
C GLU A 29 14.63 16.85 20.19
N TYR A 30 15.26 15.74 19.74
CA TYR A 30 15.38 14.51 20.50
C TYR A 30 16.82 14.33 20.94
N SER A 31 17.06 14.30 22.24
CA SER A 31 18.37 13.98 22.79
C SER A 31 18.51 12.45 22.92
N LEU A 32 19.55 11.89 22.31
CA LEU A 32 19.94 10.51 22.55
C LEU A 32 20.73 10.47 23.85
N ALA A 33 20.22 9.76 24.86
CA ALA A 33 20.95 9.54 26.09
C ALA A 33 22.36 8.97 25.78
N GLN A 34 23.38 9.48 26.42
CA GLN A 34 24.77 9.01 26.25
C GLN A 34 24.81 7.50 26.45
N SER A 35 25.05 6.75 25.37
CA SER A 35 25.29 5.32 25.45
C SER A 35 26.76 5.09 25.56
N GLU A 36 27.18 4.49 26.69
CA GLU A 36 28.45 3.78 26.75
C GLU A 36 28.52 2.72 25.65
N PRO A 37 29.72 2.32 25.15
CA PRO A 37 29.86 1.35 24.06
C PRO A 37 29.14 0.06 24.45
N VAL A 38 28.13 -0.26 23.64
CA VAL A 38 27.14 -1.31 23.89
C VAL A 38 27.80 -2.67 23.75
N GLN A 39 27.92 -3.40 24.82
CA GLN A 39 27.67 -4.83 24.83
C GLN A 39 26.18 -5.03 24.63
N ASP A 40 25.79 -5.95 23.73
CA ASP A 40 24.44 -6.27 23.28
C ASP A 40 23.36 -6.36 24.39
N GLN A 41 22.97 -5.23 24.96
CA GLN A 41 21.74 -5.11 25.72
C GLN A 41 20.90 -4.03 25.05
N GLU A 42 19.79 -4.43 24.47
CA GLU A 42 18.76 -3.54 23.91
C GLU A 42 18.28 -2.60 25.03
N LYS A 43 18.87 -1.40 25.09
CA LYS A 43 18.36 -0.35 25.97
C LYS A 43 17.02 0.10 25.40
N LYS A 44 15.96 0.01 26.20
CA LYS A 44 14.64 0.57 25.87
C LYS A 44 14.81 2.03 25.49
N PHE A 45 14.42 2.37 24.28
CA PHE A 45 14.32 3.74 23.83
C PHE A 45 13.20 4.41 24.65
N GLN A 46 13.55 5.37 25.49
CA GLN A 46 12.55 6.14 26.22
C GLN A 46 12.16 7.35 25.36
N PRO A 47 10.87 7.55 25.04
CA PRO A 47 10.44 8.74 24.33
C PRO A 47 10.69 9.96 25.19
N TRP A 48 11.30 10.98 24.61
CA TRP A 48 11.40 12.30 25.26
C TRP A 48 10.03 12.97 25.20
N ASP A 49 9.65 13.59 26.30
CA ASP A 49 8.30 14.04 26.65
C ASP A 49 7.81 15.28 25.90
N THR A 50 8.03 15.38 24.58
CA THR A 50 7.41 16.44 23.78
C THR A 50 6.10 16.00 23.14
N GLY A 51 5.78 14.70 23.13
CA GLY A 51 4.61 14.12 22.47
C GLY A 51 4.60 14.28 20.94
N LYS A 52 5.65 14.87 20.36
CA LYS A 52 5.75 15.16 18.93
C LYS A 52 6.85 14.32 18.29
N VAL A 53 6.47 13.50 17.33
CA VAL A 53 7.37 12.60 16.60
C VAL A 53 7.27 12.82 15.11
N GLY A 54 8.27 12.40 14.34
CA GLY A 54 8.27 12.60 12.92
C GLY A 54 9.43 11.94 12.19
N VAL A 55 9.59 12.33 10.93
CA VAL A 55 10.68 11.82 10.08
C VAL A 55 11.99 12.51 10.46
N PRO A 56 13.09 11.77 10.71
CA PRO A 56 14.38 12.38 11.02
C PRO A 56 14.96 13.09 9.79
N LEU A 57 15.29 14.36 9.97
CA LEU A 57 15.85 15.20 8.91
C LEU A 57 17.35 15.42 9.06
N ALA A 58 17.82 15.53 10.31
CA ALA A 58 19.23 15.79 10.60
C ALA A 58 19.65 15.19 11.94
N TRP A 59 20.93 14.94 12.09
CA TRP A 59 21.55 14.50 13.34
C TRP A 59 22.76 15.37 13.65
N SER A 60 22.75 15.97 14.84
CA SER A 60 23.87 16.71 15.37
C SER A 60 24.75 15.78 16.22
N ARG A 61 25.96 15.49 15.74
CA ARG A 61 26.96 14.74 16.53
C ARG A 61 27.39 15.47 17.79
N LYS A 62 27.43 16.80 17.74
CA LYS A 62 27.94 17.63 18.83
C LYS A 62 27.01 17.59 20.05
N SER A 63 25.70 17.69 19.81
CA SER A 63 24.66 17.62 20.85
C SER A 63 24.06 16.23 21.02
N ASN A 64 24.42 15.27 20.16
CA ASN A 64 23.82 13.94 20.07
C ASN A 64 22.29 13.98 19.91
N THR A 65 21.80 14.89 19.10
CA THR A 65 20.40 15.25 18.91
C THR A 65 19.93 14.92 17.51
N ILE A 66 18.72 14.37 17.38
CA ILE A 66 18.04 14.15 16.10
C ILE A 66 16.97 15.23 15.95
N PHE A 67 16.99 15.93 14.83
CA PHE A 67 15.94 16.87 14.42
C PHE A 67 14.92 16.13 13.58
N VAL A 68 13.64 16.23 13.94
CA VAL A 68 12.55 15.56 13.25
C VAL A 68 11.52 16.58 12.74
N ASP A 69 10.93 16.30 11.59
CA ASP A 69 9.72 16.99 11.18
C ASP A 69 8.50 16.30 11.79
N HIS A 70 7.82 16.98 12.70
CA HIS A 70 6.64 16.48 13.39
C HIS A 70 5.32 16.91 12.72
N THR A 71 5.40 17.67 11.65
CA THR A 71 4.23 18.13 10.92
C THR A 71 3.58 17.00 10.13
N ASP A 72 2.50 17.28 9.42
CA ASP A 72 1.79 16.31 8.58
C ASP A 72 2.36 16.23 7.15
N THR A 73 3.54 16.78 6.91
CA THR A 73 4.18 16.84 5.59
C THR A 73 4.67 15.49 5.10
N HIS A 74 4.60 15.28 3.79
CA HIS A 74 5.19 14.11 3.14
C HIS A 74 6.69 14.29 2.90
N THR A 75 7.40 13.17 2.85
CA THR A 75 8.86 13.15 2.69
C THR A 75 9.27 12.35 1.45
N LEU A 76 10.17 12.90 0.64
CA LEU A 76 10.80 12.22 -0.48
C LEU A 76 12.28 11.98 -0.16
N VAL A 77 12.69 10.72 -0.09
CA VAL A 77 14.08 10.30 0.14
C VAL A 77 14.67 9.81 -1.17
N VAL A 78 15.72 10.47 -1.64
CA VAL A 78 16.38 10.15 -2.90
C VAL A 78 17.82 9.71 -2.62
N GLY A 79 18.21 8.53 -3.10
CA GLY A 79 19.58 8.08 -2.96
C GLY A 79 19.83 6.76 -3.72
N PRO A 80 20.99 6.62 -4.39
CA PRO A 80 21.32 5.43 -5.14
C PRO A 80 21.42 4.19 -4.24
N THR A 81 21.50 3.02 -4.85
CA THR A 81 21.77 1.78 -4.12
C THR A 81 23.05 1.90 -3.31
N GLY A 82 23.04 1.44 -2.06
CA GLY A 82 24.18 1.54 -1.15
C GLY A 82 24.30 2.88 -0.39
N SER A 83 23.44 3.87 -0.66
CA SER A 83 23.43 5.15 0.09
C SER A 83 22.91 5.04 1.52
N LYS A 84 22.57 3.83 1.98
CA LYS A 84 22.09 3.51 3.35
C LYS A 84 20.75 4.16 3.71
N LYS A 85 19.86 4.39 2.74
CA LYS A 85 18.52 4.96 2.95
C LYS A 85 17.77 4.28 4.11
N SER A 86 17.68 2.95 4.07
CA SER A 86 16.96 2.17 5.07
C SER A 86 17.57 2.33 6.47
N ARG A 87 18.91 2.42 6.59
CA ARG A 87 19.60 2.57 7.89
C ARG A 87 19.61 3.99 8.44
N LEU A 88 19.63 5.00 7.57
CA LEU A 88 19.78 6.40 7.98
C LEU A 88 18.43 7.12 8.13
N VAL A 89 17.41 6.68 7.41
CA VAL A 89 16.10 7.34 7.43
C VAL A 89 15.01 6.36 7.88
N VAL A 90 14.84 5.22 7.19
CA VAL A 90 13.68 4.33 7.41
C VAL A 90 13.65 3.75 8.81
N MET A 91 14.71 3.06 9.24
CA MET A 91 14.75 2.42 10.57
C MET A 91 14.70 3.44 11.72
N PRO A 92 15.40 4.58 11.67
CA PRO A 92 15.20 5.63 12.67
C PRO A 92 13.78 6.19 12.68
N SER A 93 13.15 6.43 11.51
CA SER A 93 11.74 6.85 11.45
C SER A 93 10.83 5.87 12.18
N ILE A 94 10.95 4.57 11.88
CA ILE A 94 10.13 3.53 12.50
C ILE A 94 10.29 3.52 14.03
N ARG A 95 11.50 3.70 14.54
CA ARG A 95 11.74 3.74 15.99
C ARG A 95 11.15 4.98 16.63
N ILE A 96 11.33 6.14 16.01
CA ILE A 96 10.78 7.42 16.49
C ILE A 96 9.25 7.39 16.48
N LEU A 97 8.64 7.00 15.38
CA LEU A 97 7.18 6.88 15.24
C LEU A 97 6.63 5.81 16.19
N GLY A 98 7.36 4.69 16.32
CA GLY A 98 7.03 3.60 17.23
C GLY A 98 7.00 4.00 18.70
N SER A 99 7.82 4.96 19.11
CA SER A 99 7.81 5.46 20.49
C SER A 99 6.56 6.27 20.83
N ALA A 100 5.86 6.81 19.84
CA ALA A 100 4.65 7.61 20.01
C ALA A 100 3.35 6.88 19.68
N GLY A 101 3.41 5.63 19.28
CA GLY A 101 2.21 4.86 18.97
C GLY A 101 1.59 5.17 17.60
N GLU A 102 2.27 5.89 16.70
CA GLU A 102 1.76 6.13 15.34
C GLU A 102 1.81 4.86 14.51
N SER A 103 0.74 4.52 13.80
CA SER A 103 0.68 3.33 12.94
C SER A 103 1.52 3.47 11.69
N MET A 104 1.95 2.33 11.14
CA MET A 104 2.85 2.29 10.00
C MET A 104 2.47 1.18 9.02
N ILE A 105 2.54 1.50 7.71
CA ILE A 105 2.52 0.53 6.62
C ILE A 105 3.86 0.67 5.89
N ILE A 106 4.65 -0.41 5.87
CA ILE A 106 6.05 -0.38 5.51
C ILE A 106 6.30 -1.36 4.36
N SER A 107 6.74 -0.88 3.20
CA SER A 107 7.27 -1.79 2.19
C SER A 107 8.71 -2.16 2.51
N ASP A 108 9.01 -3.46 2.53
CA ASP A 108 10.31 -4.03 2.90
C ASP A 108 10.74 -5.14 1.92
N PRO A 109 11.32 -4.80 0.77
CA PRO A 109 11.67 -5.79 -0.25
C PRO A 109 12.62 -6.90 0.23
N LYS A 110 13.43 -6.61 1.24
CA LYS A 110 14.49 -7.52 1.73
C LYS A 110 14.21 -8.15 3.09
N ALA A 111 13.08 -7.84 3.70
CA ALA A 111 12.77 -8.18 5.10
C ALA A 111 13.81 -7.66 6.12
N GLU A 112 14.72 -6.76 5.72
CA GLU A 112 15.74 -6.20 6.61
C GLU A 112 15.12 -5.26 7.65
N ILE A 113 14.14 -4.48 7.24
CA ILE A 113 13.45 -3.52 8.09
C ILE A 113 12.65 -4.28 9.15
N TYR A 114 11.85 -5.28 8.74
CA TYR A 114 11.09 -6.15 9.62
C TYR A 114 12.00 -6.82 10.67
N ASN A 115 13.04 -7.52 10.21
CA ASN A 115 13.95 -8.24 11.10
C ASN A 115 14.65 -7.37 12.16
N ARG A 116 14.78 -6.06 11.89
CA ARG A 116 15.48 -5.11 12.80
C ARG A 116 14.55 -4.26 13.65
N THR A 117 13.25 -4.20 13.33
CA THR A 117 12.35 -3.26 14.00
C THR A 117 11.10 -3.91 14.59
N ALA A 118 10.71 -5.11 14.14
CA ALA A 118 9.48 -5.76 14.59
C ALA A 118 9.45 -6.00 16.10
N SER A 119 10.48 -6.63 16.65
CA SER A 119 10.55 -6.89 18.10
C SER A 119 10.53 -5.61 18.94
N TYR A 120 11.14 -4.52 18.43
CA TYR A 120 11.05 -3.22 19.11
C TYR A 120 9.61 -2.71 19.13
N LEU A 121 8.88 -2.82 18.02
CA LEU A 121 7.49 -2.39 17.95
C LEU A 121 6.58 -3.23 18.85
N GLU A 122 6.75 -4.55 18.85
CA GLU A 122 6.02 -5.47 19.75
C GLU A 122 6.24 -5.12 21.22
N GLN A 123 7.48 -4.84 21.63
CA GLN A 123 7.81 -4.41 22.97
C GLN A 123 7.19 -3.05 23.35
N ASN A 124 6.88 -2.20 22.38
CA ASN A 124 6.17 -0.93 22.57
C ASN A 124 4.64 -1.07 22.40
N GLY A 125 4.10 -2.29 22.43
CA GLY A 125 2.66 -2.53 22.43
C GLY A 125 1.99 -2.49 21.04
N TYR A 126 2.78 -2.54 19.97
CA TYR A 126 2.24 -2.60 18.61
C TYR A 126 1.67 -3.96 18.28
N ARG A 127 0.61 -3.94 17.48
CA ARG A 127 0.23 -5.11 16.68
C ARG A 127 1.09 -5.12 15.42
N VAL A 128 1.90 -6.15 15.27
CA VAL A 128 2.78 -6.31 14.10
C VAL A 128 2.19 -7.36 13.17
N PHE A 129 1.93 -6.96 11.92
CA PHE A 129 1.46 -7.84 10.86
C PHE A 129 2.47 -7.88 9.72
N VAL A 130 2.61 -9.06 9.11
CA VAL A 130 3.55 -9.29 8.02
C VAL A 130 2.83 -9.92 6.85
N LEU A 131 2.65 -9.19 5.77
CA LEU A 131 2.22 -9.73 4.49
C LEU A 131 3.49 -10.20 3.74
N ASN A 132 3.82 -11.48 3.86
CA ASN A 132 5.08 -12.02 3.36
C ASN A 132 4.91 -12.69 1.99
N LEU A 133 4.96 -11.90 0.92
CA LEU A 133 4.88 -12.41 -0.46
C LEU A 133 6.13 -13.18 -0.91
N ARG A 134 7.25 -13.04 -0.18
CA ARG A 134 8.47 -13.84 -0.42
C ARG A 134 8.32 -15.28 0.07
N SER A 135 7.63 -15.46 1.20
CA SER A 135 7.36 -16.77 1.82
C SER A 135 5.94 -16.78 2.42
N PRO A 136 4.90 -17.00 1.59
CA PRO A 136 3.50 -16.85 2.01
C PRO A 136 3.10 -17.67 3.25
N MET A 137 3.75 -18.80 3.49
CA MET A 137 3.51 -19.64 4.68
C MET A 137 3.97 -19.01 6.01
N HIS A 138 4.77 -17.92 5.95
CA HIS A 138 5.36 -17.27 7.13
C HIS A 138 4.89 -15.83 7.27
N GLY A 139 3.64 -15.56 6.95
CA GLY A 139 3.00 -14.25 7.08
C GLY A 139 1.53 -14.38 7.46
N GLN A 140 0.90 -13.26 7.74
CA GLN A 140 -0.53 -13.18 7.93
C GLN A 140 -1.24 -13.21 6.56
N ARG A 141 -2.50 -13.62 6.61
CA ARG A 141 -3.38 -13.71 5.46
C ARG A 141 -4.08 -12.38 5.21
N TRP A 142 -4.25 -12.06 3.94
CA TRP A 142 -5.03 -10.94 3.46
C TRP A 142 -5.75 -11.27 2.17
N ASN A 143 -7.06 -11.22 2.21
CA ASN A 143 -7.91 -11.45 1.04
C ASN A 143 -8.42 -10.11 0.52
N PRO A 144 -8.01 -9.67 -0.68
CA PRO A 144 -8.44 -8.39 -1.24
C PRO A 144 -9.93 -8.32 -1.56
N LEU A 145 -10.61 -9.46 -1.68
CA LEU A 145 -12.04 -9.53 -2.00
C LEU A 145 -12.96 -9.46 -0.77
N THR A 146 -12.43 -9.58 0.44
CA THR A 146 -13.26 -9.54 1.66
C THR A 146 -13.95 -8.20 1.83
N ILE A 147 -13.21 -7.09 1.76
CA ILE A 147 -13.76 -5.74 1.94
C ILE A 147 -14.88 -5.43 0.93
N PRO A 148 -14.68 -5.60 -0.38
CA PRO A 148 -15.77 -5.36 -1.35
C PRO A 148 -16.95 -6.31 -1.16
N PHE A 149 -16.75 -7.55 -0.72
CA PHE A 149 -17.85 -8.45 -0.41
C PHE A 149 -18.62 -8.03 0.84
N GLU A 150 -17.96 -7.52 1.87
CA GLU A 150 -18.60 -6.93 3.04
C GLU A 150 -19.49 -5.74 2.66
N PHE A 151 -18.98 -4.83 1.83
CA PHE A 151 -19.79 -3.73 1.29
C PHE A 151 -21.01 -4.24 0.52
N TYR A 152 -20.83 -5.21 -0.37
CA TYR A 152 -21.91 -5.82 -1.13
C TYR A 152 -22.98 -6.43 -0.20
N SER A 153 -22.56 -7.17 0.82
CA SER A 153 -23.44 -7.85 1.75
C SER A 153 -24.24 -6.90 2.66
N HIS A 154 -23.67 -5.71 2.93
CA HIS A 154 -24.35 -4.67 3.72
C HIS A 154 -25.18 -3.69 2.85
N GLY A 155 -25.25 -3.91 1.53
CA GLY A 155 -26.03 -3.07 0.62
C GLY A 155 -25.31 -1.81 0.13
N GLU A 156 -24.03 -1.63 0.47
CA GLU A 156 -23.16 -0.56 -0.02
C GLU A 156 -22.62 -0.90 -1.42
N ILE A 157 -23.56 -1.06 -2.37
CA ILE A 157 -23.29 -1.65 -3.69
C ILE A 157 -22.27 -0.84 -4.49
N ASP A 158 -22.40 0.48 -4.52
CA ASP A 158 -21.50 1.35 -5.28
C ASP A 158 -20.06 1.23 -4.77
N LYS A 159 -19.89 1.14 -3.45
CA LYS A 159 -18.57 0.92 -2.83
C LYS A 159 -18.01 -0.46 -3.14
N ALA A 160 -18.83 -1.49 -3.10
CA ALA A 160 -18.42 -2.84 -3.50
C ALA A 160 -17.87 -2.83 -4.95
N TYR A 161 -18.57 -2.17 -5.85
CA TYR A 161 -18.18 -2.07 -7.28
C TYR A 161 -16.89 -1.26 -7.46
N GLU A 162 -16.74 -0.16 -6.76
CA GLU A 162 -15.52 0.66 -6.77
C GLU A 162 -14.30 -0.18 -6.37
N PHE A 163 -14.37 -0.87 -5.22
CA PHE A 163 -13.29 -1.71 -4.74
C PHE A 163 -12.99 -2.94 -5.63
N VAL A 164 -14.01 -3.57 -6.23
CA VAL A 164 -13.78 -4.66 -7.20
C VAL A 164 -13.10 -4.12 -8.46
N ASN A 165 -13.50 -2.94 -8.93
CA ASN A 165 -12.86 -2.30 -10.08
C ASN A 165 -11.38 -1.96 -9.79
N ASP A 166 -11.07 -1.47 -8.59
CA ASP A 166 -9.69 -1.22 -8.16
C ASP A 166 -8.85 -2.49 -8.15
N ILE A 167 -9.42 -3.62 -7.73
CA ILE A 167 -8.74 -4.92 -7.81
C ILE A 167 -8.48 -5.29 -9.27
N ALA A 168 -9.49 -5.14 -10.15
CA ALA A 168 -9.34 -5.42 -11.58
C ALA A 168 -8.23 -4.57 -12.21
N GLU A 169 -8.18 -3.27 -11.89
CA GLU A 169 -7.19 -2.34 -12.41
C GLU A 169 -5.77 -2.63 -11.91
N ASN A 170 -5.61 -3.01 -10.65
CA ASN A 170 -4.30 -3.29 -10.07
C ASN A 170 -3.76 -4.70 -10.42
N LEU A 171 -4.62 -5.70 -10.60
CA LEU A 171 -4.19 -7.07 -10.86
C LEU A 171 -4.26 -7.45 -12.34
N ILE A 172 -5.25 -6.96 -13.08
CA ILE A 172 -5.50 -7.36 -14.45
C ILE A 172 -4.99 -6.33 -15.44
N GLN A 173 -5.26 -5.04 -15.20
CA GLN A 173 -4.90 -3.93 -16.12
C GLN A 173 -3.55 -3.28 -15.75
N THR A 174 -2.60 -4.05 -15.22
CA THR A 174 -1.35 -3.59 -14.59
C THR A 174 -0.41 -2.76 -15.45
N GLU A 175 -0.52 -2.85 -16.76
CA GLU A 175 0.26 -2.01 -17.66
C GLU A 175 -0.68 -1.27 -18.61
N LYS A 176 -0.53 0.07 -18.68
CA LYS A 176 -1.06 0.81 -19.84
C LYS A 176 -0.27 0.31 -21.04
N SER A 177 -0.65 -0.82 -21.61
CA SER A 177 -0.12 -1.23 -22.90
C SER A 177 -0.52 -0.13 -23.89
N VAL A 178 0.46 0.63 -24.35
CA VAL A 178 0.27 1.78 -25.24
C VAL A 178 -0.32 1.31 -26.58
N ARG A 179 -0.26 0.00 -26.87
CA ARG A 179 -0.60 -0.55 -28.19
C ARG A 179 -1.99 -1.16 -28.28
N GLU A 180 -2.50 -1.88 -27.28
CA GLU A 180 -3.80 -2.56 -27.35
C GLU A 180 -4.48 -2.66 -25.98
N PRO A 181 -5.10 -1.58 -25.45
CA PRO A 181 -5.77 -1.59 -24.14
C PRO A 181 -7.04 -2.46 -24.13
N PHE A 182 -7.53 -2.88 -25.31
CA PHE A 182 -8.74 -3.67 -25.47
C PHE A 182 -8.67 -5.00 -24.67
N TRP A 183 -7.56 -5.73 -24.77
CA TRP A 183 -7.43 -7.04 -24.15
C TRP A 183 -7.42 -6.94 -22.62
N ASP A 184 -6.63 -6.01 -22.08
CA ASP A 184 -6.55 -5.78 -20.64
C ASP A 184 -7.87 -5.26 -20.07
N ASN A 185 -8.52 -4.32 -20.75
CA ASN A 185 -9.82 -3.79 -20.34
C ASN A 185 -10.91 -4.86 -20.39
N SER A 186 -10.94 -5.69 -21.42
CA SER A 186 -11.92 -6.77 -21.53
C SER A 186 -11.69 -7.86 -20.50
N ALA A 187 -10.43 -8.21 -20.21
CA ALA A 187 -10.07 -9.14 -19.15
C ALA A 187 -10.43 -8.56 -17.76
N GLY A 188 -10.25 -7.26 -17.55
CA GLY A 188 -10.67 -6.56 -16.32
C GLY A 188 -12.19 -6.57 -16.14
N SER A 189 -12.95 -6.28 -17.19
CA SER A 189 -14.42 -6.38 -17.19
C SER A 189 -14.89 -7.80 -16.88
N PHE A 190 -14.23 -8.80 -17.47
CA PHE A 190 -14.53 -10.21 -17.20
C PHE A 190 -14.25 -10.59 -15.75
N PHE A 191 -13.11 -10.15 -15.18
CA PHE A 191 -12.81 -10.31 -13.76
C PHE A 191 -13.88 -9.67 -12.87
N PHE A 192 -14.24 -8.43 -13.16
CA PHE A 192 -15.26 -7.68 -12.43
C PHE A 192 -16.60 -8.43 -12.41
N GLY A 193 -17.05 -8.91 -13.57
CA GLY A 193 -18.28 -9.69 -13.69
C GLY A 193 -18.23 -11.01 -12.92
N LEU A 194 -17.09 -11.73 -12.93
CA LEU A 194 -16.90 -12.97 -12.16
C LEU A 194 -16.90 -12.70 -10.64
N ALA A 195 -16.26 -11.63 -10.20
CA ALA A 195 -16.24 -11.26 -8.78
C ALA A 195 -17.66 -10.93 -8.28
N LEU A 196 -18.41 -10.12 -9.02
CA LEU A 196 -19.80 -9.81 -8.66
C LEU A 196 -20.71 -11.03 -8.71
N LEU A 197 -20.50 -11.93 -9.67
CA LEU A 197 -21.24 -13.20 -9.74
C LEU A 197 -20.99 -14.07 -8.51
N LEU A 198 -19.72 -14.11 -8.04
CA LEU A 198 -19.35 -14.79 -6.81
C LEU A 198 -20.03 -14.13 -5.60
N PHE A 199 -20.00 -12.81 -5.50
CA PHE A 199 -20.63 -12.05 -4.42
C PHE A 199 -22.12 -12.31 -4.35
N LYS A 200 -22.82 -12.18 -5.48
CA LYS A 200 -24.25 -12.47 -5.59
C LYS A 200 -24.57 -13.89 -5.11
N TYR A 201 -23.83 -14.88 -5.60
CA TYR A 201 -24.02 -16.27 -5.23
C TYR A 201 -23.80 -16.50 -3.72
N CYS A 202 -22.70 -16.00 -3.17
CA CYS A 202 -22.39 -16.17 -1.74
C CYS A 202 -23.42 -15.46 -0.87
N HIS A 203 -23.80 -14.23 -1.20
CA HIS A 203 -24.78 -13.46 -0.44
C HIS A 203 -26.18 -14.14 -0.45
N GLU A 204 -26.68 -14.57 -1.59
CA GLU A 204 -27.99 -15.23 -1.73
C GLU A 204 -28.05 -16.59 -1.01
N HIS A 205 -26.89 -17.27 -0.82
CA HIS A 205 -26.82 -18.57 -0.15
C HIS A 205 -26.30 -18.47 1.30
N GLY A 206 -26.13 -17.27 1.85
CA GLY A 206 -25.67 -17.05 3.22
C GLY A 206 -24.23 -17.55 3.47
N LEU A 207 -23.39 -17.58 2.42
CA LEU A 207 -21.97 -17.93 2.53
C LEU A 207 -21.15 -16.69 2.93
N ASP A 208 -20.17 -16.88 3.78
CA ASP A 208 -19.32 -15.80 4.26
C ASP A 208 -18.12 -15.50 3.33
N SER A 209 -17.29 -14.53 3.72
CA SER A 209 -16.14 -14.08 2.94
C SER A 209 -15.06 -15.15 2.74
N THR A 210 -15.08 -16.26 3.45
CA THR A 210 -14.11 -17.36 3.27
C THR A 210 -14.33 -18.10 1.94
N TYR A 211 -15.52 -18.01 1.36
CA TYR A 211 -15.82 -18.52 0.02
C TYR A 211 -15.50 -17.52 -1.09
N VAL A 212 -15.21 -16.26 -0.74
CA VAL A 212 -15.00 -15.19 -1.69
C VAL A 212 -13.50 -14.94 -1.85
N HIS A 213 -12.85 -15.67 -2.75
CA HIS A 213 -11.42 -15.56 -3.01
C HIS A 213 -11.07 -15.89 -4.46
N MET A 214 -9.83 -15.57 -4.87
CA MET A 214 -9.36 -15.72 -6.26
C MET A 214 -9.51 -17.14 -6.79
N GLY A 215 -9.37 -18.17 -5.96
CA GLY A 215 -9.57 -19.57 -6.35
C GLY A 215 -10.98 -19.85 -6.85
N ASN A 216 -12.01 -19.34 -6.15
CA ASN A 216 -13.40 -19.50 -6.56
C ASN A 216 -13.76 -18.63 -7.78
N ILE A 217 -13.12 -17.48 -8.00
CA ILE A 217 -13.24 -16.72 -9.26
C ILE A 217 -12.73 -17.57 -10.46
N ILE A 218 -11.57 -18.23 -10.28
CA ILE A 218 -11.00 -19.09 -11.31
C ILE A 218 -11.91 -20.30 -11.57
N GLU A 219 -12.51 -20.88 -10.52
CA GLU A 219 -13.44 -21.98 -10.66
C GLU A 219 -14.74 -21.55 -11.35
N LEU A 220 -15.31 -20.38 -11.01
CA LEU A 220 -16.46 -19.83 -11.73
C LEU A 220 -16.16 -19.62 -13.23
N ARG A 221 -14.96 -19.12 -13.56
CA ARG A 221 -14.50 -19.00 -14.94
C ARG A 221 -14.51 -20.36 -15.63
N ASN A 222 -14.01 -21.42 -15.00
CA ASN A 222 -13.97 -22.76 -15.56
C ASN A 222 -15.37 -23.33 -15.78
N VAL A 223 -16.25 -23.22 -14.80
CA VAL A 223 -17.65 -23.67 -14.88
C VAL A 223 -18.41 -22.90 -15.95
N LEU A 224 -18.24 -21.57 -16.02
CA LEU A 224 -18.91 -20.71 -16.99
C LEU A 224 -18.55 -21.06 -18.43
N LEU A 225 -17.35 -21.58 -18.66
CA LEU A 225 -16.85 -21.94 -20.00
C LEU A 225 -16.88 -23.46 -20.29
N SER A 226 -17.33 -24.27 -19.35
CA SER A 226 -17.34 -25.74 -19.49
C SER A 226 -18.30 -26.25 -20.56
N VAL A 227 -19.36 -25.49 -20.87
CA VAL A 227 -20.37 -25.80 -21.90
C VAL A 227 -20.68 -24.52 -22.69
N PRO A 228 -21.24 -24.66 -23.92
CA PRO A 228 -21.70 -23.50 -24.68
C PRO A 228 -22.65 -22.62 -23.87
N TYR A 229 -22.48 -21.30 -23.95
CA TYR A 229 -23.19 -20.34 -23.10
C TYR A 229 -24.71 -20.46 -23.17
N GLN A 230 -25.25 -20.86 -24.32
CA GLN A 230 -26.70 -21.05 -24.51
C GLN A 230 -27.30 -22.14 -23.61
N ARG A 231 -26.49 -23.08 -23.13
CA ARG A 231 -26.86 -24.19 -22.23
C ARG A 231 -26.32 -24.05 -20.82
N ASN A 232 -25.54 -22.99 -20.55
CA ASN A 232 -24.86 -22.80 -19.27
C ASN A 232 -25.83 -22.20 -18.23
N ARG A 233 -26.17 -22.97 -17.19
CA ARG A 233 -27.05 -22.52 -16.12
C ARG A 233 -26.47 -21.36 -15.32
N LEU A 234 -25.15 -21.32 -15.14
CA LEU A 234 -24.48 -20.24 -14.44
C LEU A 234 -24.56 -18.92 -15.23
N TRP A 235 -24.47 -19.01 -16.58
CA TRP A 235 -24.70 -17.85 -17.43
C TRP A 235 -26.16 -17.36 -17.38
N ALA A 236 -27.12 -18.29 -17.34
CA ALA A 236 -28.52 -17.92 -17.16
C ALA A 236 -28.76 -17.24 -15.81
N TYR A 237 -28.10 -17.70 -14.75
CA TYR A 237 -28.14 -17.07 -13.43
C TYR A 237 -27.45 -15.68 -13.44
N ALA A 238 -26.29 -15.54 -14.08
CA ALA A 238 -25.60 -14.25 -14.22
C ALA A 238 -26.49 -13.20 -14.93
N LYS A 239 -27.27 -13.60 -15.94
CA LYS A 239 -28.20 -12.72 -16.68
C LYS A 239 -29.38 -12.22 -15.85
N SER A 240 -29.62 -12.75 -14.66
CA SER A 240 -30.65 -12.20 -13.76
C SER A 240 -30.24 -10.86 -13.15
N ASP A 241 -28.94 -10.48 -13.27
CA ASP A 241 -28.40 -9.20 -12.86
C ASP A 241 -27.82 -8.47 -14.08
N GLN A 242 -28.31 -7.25 -14.34
CA GLN A 242 -27.93 -6.49 -15.54
C GLN A 242 -26.46 -6.07 -15.54
N ILE A 243 -25.90 -5.74 -14.40
CA ILE A 243 -24.51 -5.27 -14.28
C ILE A 243 -23.55 -6.45 -14.47
N ILE A 244 -23.83 -7.58 -13.84
CA ILE A 244 -23.07 -8.82 -14.03
C ILE A 244 -23.13 -9.27 -15.50
N ALA A 245 -24.32 -9.26 -16.08
CA ALA A 245 -24.52 -9.63 -17.48
C ALA A 245 -23.74 -8.70 -18.42
N ALA A 246 -23.80 -7.39 -18.22
CA ALA A 246 -23.07 -6.40 -19.03
C ALA A 246 -21.55 -6.58 -18.94
N ALA A 247 -21.02 -6.88 -17.76
CA ALA A 247 -19.58 -7.11 -17.57
C ALA A 247 -19.09 -8.41 -18.25
N LEU A 248 -19.90 -9.46 -18.28
CA LEU A 248 -19.54 -10.76 -18.81
C LEU A 248 -19.84 -10.96 -20.30
N ILE A 249 -20.86 -10.28 -20.85
CA ILE A 249 -21.38 -10.54 -22.20
C ILE A 249 -20.33 -10.36 -23.30
N GLY A 250 -19.47 -9.33 -23.15
CA GLY A 250 -18.39 -9.04 -24.08
C GLY A 250 -17.37 -10.16 -24.24
N THR A 251 -17.28 -11.04 -23.23
CA THR A 251 -16.43 -12.23 -23.28
C THR A 251 -17.22 -13.49 -23.61
N ILE A 252 -18.42 -13.67 -23.04
CA ILE A 252 -19.20 -14.92 -23.17
C ILE A 252 -19.81 -15.09 -24.55
N GLU A 253 -20.37 -14.03 -25.12
CA GLU A 253 -21.13 -14.06 -26.38
C GLU A 253 -20.35 -13.52 -27.60
N THR A 254 -19.07 -13.21 -27.44
CA THR A 254 -18.22 -12.70 -28.51
C THR A 254 -17.72 -13.81 -29.46
N ALA A 255 -17.18 -13.41 -30.62
CA ALA A 255 -16.56 -14.32 -31.57
C ALA A 255 -15.44 -15.16 -30.95
N SER A 256 -15.26 -16.38 -31.43
CA SER A 256 -14.34 -17.41 -30.92
C SER A 256 -12.90 -16.86 -30.68
N ASP A 257 -12.36 -16.18 -31.70
CA ASP A 257 -10.98 -15.68 -31.65
C ASP A 257 -10.80 -14.55 -30.64
N THR A 258 -11.76 -13.62 -30.63
CA THR A 258 -11.78 -12.52 -29.64
C THR A 258 -11.91 -13.08 -28.21
N LYS A 259 -12.81 -14.04 -28.00
CA LYS A 259 -12.96 -14.75 -26.73
C LYS A 259 -11.65 -15.38 -26.29
N ALA A 260 -10.99 -16.12 -27.18
CA ALA A 260 -9.72 -16.79 -26.88
C ALA A 260 -8.63 -15.78 -26.45
N GLY A 261 -8.57 -14.61 -27.11
CA GLY A 261 -7.63 -13.54 -26.75
C GLY A 261 -7.91 -12.94 -25.36
N ILE A 262 -9.19 -12.62 -25.05
CA ILE A 262 -9.59 -12.09 -23.74
C ILE A 262 -9.27 -13.10 -22.62
N LEU A 263 -9.63 -14.38 -22.82
CA LEU A 263 -9.39 -15.44 -21.85
C LEU A 263 -7.90 -15.71 -21.65
N SER A 264 -7.10 -15.70 -22.73
CA SER A 264 -5.64 -15.84 -22.63
C SER A 264 -5.03 -14.72 -21.80
N THR A 265 -5.49 -13.48 -21.99
CA THR A 265 -5.04 -12.33 -21.20
C THR A 265 -5.44 -12.49 -19.72
N PHE A 266 -6.71 -12.81 -19.45
CA PHE A 266 -7.19 -13.06 -18.09
C PHE A 266 -6.39 -14.17 -17.42
N ASP A 267 -6.26 -15.34 -18.05
CA ASP A 267 -5.57 -16.52 -17.50
C ASP A 267 -4.09 -16.21 -17.21
N GLN A 268 -3.43 -15.40 -18.04
CA GLN A 268 -2.06 -14.95 -17.81
C GLN A 268 -1.95 -14.07 -16.55
N LYS A 269 -2.89 -13.14 -16.37
CA LYS A 269 -2.89 -12.23 -15.21
C LYS A 269 -3.18 -12.95 -13.89
N VAL A 270 -4.11 -13.90 -13.88
CA VAL A 270 -4.46 -14.68 -12.68
C VAL A 270 -3.58 -15.92 -12.47
N ARG A 271 -2.64 -16.20 -13.38
CA ARG A 271 -1.81 -17.42 -13.35
C ARG A 271 -1.10 -17.63 -12.01
N MET A 272 -0.64 -16.56 -11.36
CA MET A 272 0.05 -16.67 -10.08
C MET A 272 -0.80 -17.36 -9.01
N PHE A 273 -2.11 -17.14 -9.00
CA PHE A 273 -3.03 -17.78 -8.05
C PHE A 273 -3.27 -19.26 -8.38
N SER A 274 -3.18 -19.64 -9.67
CA SER A 274 -3.38 -21.04 -10.10
C SER A 274 -2.18 -21.93 -9.83
N ILE A 275 -0.95 -21.39 -9.91
CA ILE A 275 0.28 -22.19 -9.83
C ILE A 275 1.00 -22.11 -8.47
N GLN A 276 0.50 -21.28 -7.55
CA GLN A 276 1.12 -21.03 -6.24
C GLN A 276 0.10 -21.24 -5.12
N PRO A 277 -0.12 -22.48 -4.66
CA PRO A 277 -1.16 -22.78 -3.66
C PRO A 277 -0.93 -22.04 -2.33
N ASN A 278 0.31 -21.82 -1.89
CA ASN A 278 0.60 -21.08 -0.68
C ASN A 278 0.25 -19.58 -0.78
N LEU A 279 0.43 -18.98 -1.97
CA LEU A 279 0.01 -17.61 -2.24
C LEU A 279 -1.51 -17.52 -2.26
N LEU A 280 -2.17 -18.46 -2.91
CA LEU A 280 -3.63 -18.52 -2.92
C LEU A 280 -4.21 -18.67 -1.52
N ASP A 281 -3.65 -19.55 -0.69
CA ASP A 281 -4.06 -19.72 0.71
C ASP A 281 -3.91 -18.41 1.51
N MET A 282 -2.75 -17.74 1.39
CA MET A 282 -2.49 -16.47 2.06
C MET A 282 -3.49 -15.37 1.65
N LEU A 283 -3.99 -15.41 0.40
CA LEU A 283 -4.91 -14.41 -0.15
C LEU A 283 -6.39 -14.88 -0.14
N SER A 284 -6.73 -15.92 0.64
CA SER A 284 -8.10 -16.46 0.70
C SER A 284 -8.88 -16.04 1.94
N THR A 285 -8.21 -15.61 3.00
CA THR A 285 -8.85 -15.18 4.27
C THR A 285 -8.09 -13.99 4.85
N ASN A 286 -8.59 -13.42 5.95
CA ASN A 286 -7.93 -12.32 6.66
C ASN A 286 -7.58 -12.72 8.09
N ASP A 287 -6.35 -12.46 8.50
CA ASP A 287 -5.89 -12.62 9.88
C ASP A 287 -5.93 -11.29 10.67
N PHE A 288 -6.24 -10.18 10.04
CA PHE A 288 -6.32 -8.87 10.69
C PHE A 288 -7.39 -7.97 10.06
N ASP A 289 -7.85 -7.02 10.85
CA ASP A 289 -8.81 -6.00 10.46
C ASP A 289 -8.05 -4.72 10.06
N MET A 290 -8.20 -4.30 8.80
CA MET A 290 -7.58 -3.08 8.28
C MET A 290 -8.02 -1.80 9.01
N ASN A 291 -9.24 -1.74 9.54
CA ASN A 291 -9.73 -0.58 10.27
C ASN A 291 -8.89 -0.28 11.50
N ARG A 292 -8.32 -1.31 12.11
CA ARG A 292 -7.50 -1.15 13.31
C ARG A 292 -6.20 -0.41 13.07
N ILE A 293 -5.71 -0.36 11.83
CA ILE A 293 -4.48 0.38 11.48
C ILE A 293 -4.63 1.87 11.82
N GLY A 294 -5.79 2.47 11.50
CA GLY A 294 -6.09 3.88 11.80
C GLY A 294 -6.61 4.16 13.22
N ALA A 295 -6.78 3.13 14.05
CA ALA A 295 -7.41 3.22 15.37
C ALA A 295 -6.45 2.93 16.54
N VAL A 296 -5.56 1.96 16.39
CA VAL A 296 -4.62 1.53 17.43
C VAL A 296 -3.21 1.35 16.85
N PRO A 297 -2.15 1.47 17.67
CA PRO A 297 -0.78 1.29 17.21
C PRO A 297 -0.59 -0.04 16.48
N THR A 298 -0.38 0.05 15.16
CA THR A 298 -0.28 -1.09 14.26
C THR A 298 0.86 -0.87 13.28
N ALA A 299 1.66 -1.91 13.05
CA ALA A 299 2.70 -1.91 12.03
C ALA A 299 2.45 -3.05 11.05
N VAL A 300 2.31 -2.74 9.77
CA VAL A 300 2.15 -3.72 8.70
C VAL A 300 3.40 -3.70 7.82
N PHE A 301 4.08 -4.84 7.73
CA PHE A 301 5.23 -5.01 6.86
C PHE A 301 4.83 -5.76 5.59
N LEU A 302 5.08 -5.15 4.45
CA LEU A 302 4.83 -5.70 3.13
C LEU A 302 6.16 -6.22 2.57
N ILE A 303 6.43 -7.53 2.76
CA ILE A 303 7.66 -8.16 2.30
C ILE A 303 7.42 -8.72 0.90
N VAL A 304 8.08 -8.12 -0.09
CA VAL A 304 7.93 -8.50 -1.49
C VAL A 304 9.29 -8.77 -2.13
N PRO A 305 9.46 -9.87 -2.90
CA PRO A 305 10.71 -10.11 -3.60
C PRO A 305 11.01 -9.00 -4.61
N ASP A 306 12.16 -8.35 -4.50
CA ASP A 306 12.63 -7.34 -5.45
C ASP A 306 12.94 -7.93 -6.85
N GLU A 307 13.30 -9.20 -6.88
CA GLU A 307 13.60 -9.97 -8.10
C GLU A 307 12.34 -10.50 -8.83
N LYS A 308 11.14 -10.41 -8.24
CA LYS A 308 9.89 -10.92 -8.80
C LYS A 308 8.82 -9.85 -8.86
N THR A 309 8.78 -9.12 -9.95
CA THR A 309 7.86 -7.98 -10.14
C THR A 309 6.38 -8.36 -10.15
N GLY A 310 6.02 -9.63 -10.41
CA GLY A 310 4.63 -10.09 -10.46
C GLY A 310 3.84 -9.91 -9.14
N TYR A 311 4.54 -9.87 -8.00
CA TYR A 311 3.88 -9.64 -6.70
C TYR A 311 3.72 -8.16 -6.34
N HIS A 312 4.39 -7.27 -7.05
CA HIS A 312 4.38 -5.84 -6.73
C HIS A 312 2.98 -5.23 -6.91
N SER A 313 2.16 -5.78 -7.81
CA SER A 313 0.76 -5.38 -7.97
C SER A 313 -0.09 -5.63 -6.72
N LEU A 314 0.19 -6.71 -5.98
CA LEU A 314 -0.48 -7.01 -4.71
C LEU A 314 -0.12 -5.98 -3.64
N VAL A 315 1.14 -5.52 -3.61
CA VAL A 315 1.57 -4.45 -2.69
C VAL A 315 0.89 -3.12 -3.04
N SER A 316 0.85 -2.77 -4.33
CA SER A 316 0.15 -1.56 -4.79
C SER A 316 -1.34 -1.60 -4.45
N LEU A 317 -1.98 -2.76 -4.65
CA LEU A 317 -3.37 -2.97 -4.28
C LEU A 317 -3.59 -2.84 -2.77
N PHE A 318 -2.72 -3.45 -1.94
CA PHE A 318 -2.81 -3.33 -0.49
C PHE A 318 -2.70 -1.87 -0.03
N ILE A 319 -1.75 -1.11 -0.57
CA ILE A 319 -1.56 0.31 -0.26
C ILE A 319 -2.83 1.11 -0.60
N LYS A 320 -3.38 0.92 -1.80
CA LYS A 320 -4.60 1.62 -2.24
C LYS A 320 -5.80 1.21 -1.38
N GLN A 321 -6.06 -0.08 -1.25
CA GLN A 321 -7.20 -0.60 -0.50
C GLN A 321 -7.17 -0.20 0.98
N SER A 322 -6.01 -0.28 1.64
CA SER A 322 -5.87 0.13 3.03
C SER A 322 -6.11 1.64 3.22
N TYR A 323 -5.63 2.47 2.29
CA TYR A 323 -5.82 3.91 2.32
C TYR A 323 -7.31 4.28 2.21
N GLU A 324 -7.99 3.77 1.19
CA GLU A 324 -9.39 4.09 0.92
C GLU A 324 -10.33 3.56 2.00
N TYR A 325 -10.10 2.31 2.43
CA TYR A 325 -10.95 1.67 3.43
C TYR A 325 -10.85 2.35 4.81
N MET A 326 -9.66 2.73 5.25
CA MET A 326 -9.50 3.47 6.50
C MET A 326 -10.19 4.84 6.46
N ILE A 327 -10.08 5.57 5.34
CA ILE A 327 -10.74 6.86 5.18
C ILE A 327 -12.25 6.71 5.17
N PHE A 328 -12.78 5.75 4.43
CA PHE A 328 -14.21 5.47 4.38
C PHE A 328 -14.78 5.20 5.78
N ASN A 329 -14.13 4.34 6.56
CA ASN A 329 -14.58 4.03 7.92
C ASN A 329 -14.46 5.22 8.88
N ALA A 330 -13.40 6.03 8.75
CA ALA A 330 -13.26 7.25 9.52
C ALA A 330 -14.36 8.26 9.19
N GLN A 331 -14.83 8.31 7.94
CA GLN A 331 -15.98 9.12 7.54
C GLN A 331 -17.29 8.61 8.16
N LEU A 332 -17.55 7.30 8.09
CA LEU A 332 -18.73 6.69 8.70
C LEU A 332 -18.79 6.90 10.22
N GLU A 333 -17.64 6.76 10.91
CA GLU A 333 -17.57 7.04 12.35
C GLU A 333 -17.85 8.51 12.64
N ALA A 334 -17.27 9.43 11.88
CA ALA A 334 -17.46 10.86 12.05
C ALA A 334 -18.92 11.27 11.79
N GLU A 335 -19.58 10.70 10.79
CA GLU A 335 -21.00 10.97 10.50
C GLU A 335 -21.91 10.50 11.64
N ARG A 336 -21.62 9.35 12.26
CA ARG A 336 -22.35 8.87 13.45
C ARG A 336 -22.22 9.82 14.64
N ASP A 337 -21.06 10.45 14.78
CA ASP A 337 -20.77 11.43 15.84
C ASP A 337 -21.22 12.87 15.47
N GLY A 338 -21.84 13.07 14.30
CA GLY A 338 -22.24 14.39 13.79
C GLY A 338 -21.09 15.29 13.36
N ILE A 339 -19.91 14.71 13.09
CA ILE A 339 -18.69 15.38 12.65
C ILE A 339 -18.46 15.03 11.17
N HIS A 340 -18.22 16.02 10.32
CA HIS A 340 -18.06 15.77 8.87
C HIS A 340 -16.60 15.62 8.41
N THR A 341 -15.68 15.17 9.27
CA THR A 341 -14.26 15.05 8.94
C THR A 341 -13.78 13.61 9.10
N GLY A 342 -13.61 12.89 8.01
CA GLY A 342 -13.01 11.54 8.01
C GLY A 342 -11.50 11.57 8.32
N VAL A 343 -11.15 11.99 9.55
CA VAL A 343 -9.76 12.05 10.04
C VAL A 343 -9.49 10.83 10.90
N LEU A 344 -8.42 10.10 10.61
CA LEU A 344 -8.03 8.94 11.40
C LEU A 344 -7.66 9.32 12.83
N LYS A 345 -8.10 8.55 13.82
CA LYS A 345 -7.81 8.75 15.25
C LYS A 345 -6.31 8.60 15.54
N ASN A 346 -5.70 7.58 14.95
CA ASN A 346 -4.25 7.36 15.02
C ASN A 346 -3.62 7.70 13.67
N ARG A 347 -2.51 8.45 13.69
CA ARG A 347 -1.78 8.77 12.46
C ARG A 347 -1.24 7.51 11.81
N VAL A 348 -1.37 7.42 10.48
CA VAL A 348 -0.85 6.32 9.69
C VAL A 348 0.27 6.82 8.77
N ASN A 349 1.45 6.22 8.91
CA ASN A 349 2.62 6.54 8.12
C ASN A 349 2.86 5.44 7.08
N TYR A 350 2.75 5.77 5.79
CA TYR A 350 3.18 4.90 4.71
C TYR A 350 4.67 5.13 4.44
N ILE A 351 5.50 4.18 4.80
CA ILE A 351 6.96 4.22 4.60
C ILE A 351 7.27 3.26 3.46
N LEU A 352 7.39 3.78 2.24
CA LEU A 352 7.46 2.99 1.03
C LEU A 352 8.90 2.92 0.53
N ASP A 353 9.66 1.91 1.01
CA ASP A 353 11.01 1.65 0.51
C ASP A 353 10.94 1.05 -0.91
N GLU A 354 11.86 1.47 -1.78
CA GLU A 354 11.89 1.13 -3.21
C GLU A 354 10.58 1.48 -3.94
N PHE A 355 9.93 2.61 -3.57
CA PHE A 355 8.63 3.02 -4.10
C PHE A 355 8.56 3.02 -5.63
N SER A 356 9.61 3.47 -6.30
CA SER A 356 9.69 3.48 -7.78
C SER A 356 9.73 2.08 -8.41
N SER A 357 9.96 1.01 -7.63
CA SER A 357 9.92 -0.37 -8.11
C SER A 357 8.51 -0.94 -8.15
N LEU A 358 7.57 -0.36 -7.38
CA LEU A 358 6.17 -0.75 -7.42
C LEU A 358 5.53 -0.34 -8.75
N PRO A 359 4.52 -1.07 -9.26
CA PRO A 359 3.66 -0.58 -10.33
C PRO A 359 3.03 0.76 -9.95
N THR A 360 2.61 1.52 -10.94
CA THR A 360 1.85 2.75 -10.71
C THR A 360 0.62 2.44 -9.86
N ILE A 361 0.55 3.01 -8.67
CA ILE A 361 -0.66 2.98 -7.86
C ILE A 361 -1.61 4.01 -8.47
N ARG A 362 -2.78 3.56 -8.91
CA ARG A 362 -3.77 4.45 -9.50
C ARG A 362 -4.22 5.49 -8.48
N ASP A 363 -4.46 6.70 -8.93
CA ASP A 363 -4.89 7.85 -8.11
C ASP A 363 -3.90 8.25 -7.00
N PHE A 364 -2.68 7.70 -7.00
CA PHE A 364 -1.66 8.00 -5.98
C PHE A 364 -1.37 9.50 -5.84
N PRO A 365 -1.29 10.31 -6.91
CA PRO A 365 -1.14 11.76 -6.77
C PRO A 365 -2.29 12.41 -5.99
N ALA A 366 -3.53 11.96 -6.21
CA ALA A 366 -4.69 12.42 -5.45
C ALA A 366 -4.63 11.94 -3.99
N MET A 367 -4.22 10.69 -3.76
CA MET A 367 -4.01 10.15 -2.40
C MET A 367 -3.01 11.00 -1.62
N VAL A 368 -1.84 11.31 -2.18
CA VAL A 368 -0.81 12.14 -1.53
C VAL A 368 -1.33 13.55 -1.25
N THR A 369 -2.10 14.13 -2.17
CA THR A 369 -2.68 15.47 -2.00
C THR A 369 -3.68 15.51 -0.84
N ALA A 370 -4.55 14.51 -0.72
CA ALA A 370 -5.61 14.45 0.29
C ALA A 370 -5.16 13.91 1.66
N ALA A 371 -4.08 13.15 1.71
CA ALA A 371 -3.65 12.38 2.87
C ALA A 371 -3.43 13.20 4.14
N ARG A 372 -2.87 14.42 4.01
CA ARG A 372 -2.56 15.32 5.13
C ARG A 372 -3.81 15.63 5.95
N SER A 373 -4.92 15.98 5.29
CA SER A 373 -6.19 16.27 5.95
C SER A 373 -6.85 15.05 6.60
N ARG A 374 -6.35 13.84 6.32
CA ARG A 374 -6.85 12.57 6.83
C ARG A 374 -5.99 11.95 7.95
N ASN A 375 -4.99 12.68 8.43
CA ASN A 375 -3.98 12.21 9.39
C ASN A 375 -3.12 11.05 8.84
N ILE A 376 -2.82 11.10 7.53
CA ILE A 376 -1.97 10.14 6.82
C ILE A 376 -0.73 10.85 6.30
N ARG A 377 0.44 10.21 6.43
CA ARG A 377 1.72 10.72 5.97
C ARG A 377 2.43 9.70 5.10
N PHE A 378 3.02 10.17 3.99
CA PHE A 378 3.84 9.36 3.10
C PHE A 378 5.33 9.70 3.24
N THR A 379 6.16 8.67 3.34
CA THR A 379 7.61 8.74 3.18
C THR A 379 7.98 7.85 2.00
N LEU A 380 8.30 8.48 0.86
CA LEU A 380 8.61 7.81 -0.39
C LEU A 380 10.10 7.69 -0.56
N ILE A 381 10.61 6.46 -0.68
CA ILE A 381 12.04 6.19 -0.82
C ILE A 381 12.32 5.70 -2.25
N ILE A 382 13.13 6.44 -2.98
CA ILE A 382 13.46 6.17 -4.38
C ILE A 382 14.97 6.16 -4.60
N GLN A 383 15.42 5.51 -5.66
CA GLN A 383 16.84 5.52 -6.04
C GLN A 383 17.19 6.74 -6.87
N SER A 384 16.29 7.18 -7.75
CA SER A 384 16.45 8.37 -8.57
C SER A 384 15.11 9.00 -8.95
N LYS A 385 15.11 10.31 -9.21
CA LYS A 385 13.92 11.01 -9.72
C LYS A 385 13.47 10.48 -11.08
N HIS A 386 14.40 10.05 -11.91
CA HIS A 386 14.11 9.52 -13.24
C HIS A 386 13.20 8.27 -13.18
N GLN A 387 13.42 7.38 -12.22
CA GLN A 387 12.55 6.22 -12.02
C GLN A 387 11.11 6.64 -11.65
N LEU A 388 10.96 7.68 -10.83
CA LEU A 388 9.62 8.19 -10.48
C LEU A 388 8.93 8.79 -11.73
N ILE A 389 9.67 9.56 -12.56
CA ILE A 389 9.16 10.12 -13.81
C ILE A 389 8.74 9.00 -14.78
N GLN A 390 9.52 7.93 -14.90
CA GLN A 390 9.15 6.79 -15.75
C GLN A 390 7.83 6.14 -15.31
N ARG A 391 7.55 6.10 -14.01
CA ARG A 391 6.31 5.50 -13.46
C ARG A 391 5.11 6.42 -13.56
N TYR A 392 5.23 7.66 -13.12
CA TYR A 392 4.11 8.59 -12.95
C TYR A 392 4.03 9.67 -14.03
N ARG A 393 5.02 9.75 -14.93
CA ARG A 393 5.05 10.72 -16.05
C ARG A 393 4.69 12.14 -15.59
N ASP A 394 3.68 12.75 -16.18
CA ASP A 394 3.23 14.12 -15.88
C ASP A 394 2.69 14.27 -14.43
N GLU A 395 2.21 13.18 -13.83
CA GLU A 395 1.73 13.15 -12.45
C GLU A 395 2.86 13.22 -11.41
N THR A 396 4.11 13.03 -11.84
CA THR A 396 5.30 13.09 -10.97
C THR A 396 5.44 14.44 -10.25
N GLU A 397 5.12 15.52 -10.93
CA GLU A 397 5.20 16.87 -10.36
C GLU A 397 4.25 17.02 -9.17
N THR A 398 3.03 16.50 -9.28
CA THR A 398 2.06 16.51 -8.18
C THR A 398 2.58 15.74 -6.96
N ILE A 399 3.18 14.57 -7.16
CA ILE A 399 3.78 13.79 -6.06
C ILE A 399 4.92 14.58 -5.41
N GLN A 400 5.79 15.16 -6.21
CA GLN A 400 6.97 15.88 -5.73
C GLN A 400 6.61 17.16 -4.97
N THR A 401 5.65 17.94 -5.46
CA THR A 401 5.22 19.20 -4.84
C THR A 401 4.49 18.98 -3.52
N ASN A 402 3.84 17.82 -3.34
CA ASN A 402 3.23 17.44 -2.06
C ASN A 402 4.26 16.92 -1.03
N CYS A 403 5.49 16.58 -1.44
CA CYS A 403 6.57 16.21 -0.54
C CYS A 403 7.37 17.44 -0.13
N ASN A 404 7.05 18.04 1.01
CA ASN A 404 7.74 19.25 1.49
C ASN A 404 9.16 18.94 1.97
N ASN A 405 9.40 17.72 2.48
CA ASN A 405 10.73 17.30 2.90
C ASN A 405 11.43 16.52 1.79
N TRP A 406 12.65 16.93 1.48
CA TRP A 406 13.50 16.23 0.51
C TRP A 406 14.83 15.87 1.15
N ILE A 407 15.10 14.56 1.24
CA ILE A 407 16.34 14.03 1.81
C ILE A 407 17.17 13.41 0.68
N PHE A 408 18.34 13.97 0.43
CA PHE A 408 19.27 13.44 -0.57
C PHE A 408 20.42 12.71 0.11
N LEU A 409 20.60 11.44 -0.23
CA LEU A 409 21.68 10.60 0.24
C LEU A 409 22.61 10.25 -0.92
N THR A 410 23.91 10.44 -0.72
CA THR A 410 24.94 10.07 -1.72
C THR A 410 25.59 8.75 -1.31
N SER A 411 25.91 7.91 -2.30
CA SER A 411 26.86 6.81 -2.10
C SER A 411 28.28 7.38 -2.18
N ARG A 412 29.14 6.89 -1.32
CA ARG A 412 30.60 7.13 -1.46
C ARG A 412 31.20 6.11 -2.38
#